data_0b45a37f72e5c0a1ce874c711e861b50
#
_entry.id   0b45a37f72e5c0a1ce874c711e861b50
#
_cell.length_a   1.000
_cell.length_b   1.000
_cell.length_c   1.000
_cell.angle_alpha   90.00
_cell.angle_beta   90.00
_cell.angle_gamma   90.00
#
_symmetry.space_group_name_H-M   'P 1'
#
loop_
_entity.id
_entity.type
_entity.pdbx_description
1 polymer ?
#
loop_
_entity_poly.entity_id
_entity_poly.type
_entity_poly.pdbx_seq_one_letter_code
_entity_poly.pdbx_strand_id
1 'polypeptide(L)' 'PAGRGFADFVYIPKQQYANDYPALLVELKWNQHADTAIMQIKEKKYPSSLQGLAKDILLIGINYDKKTKEHSCRIEKADR' A
#
# COMPACT_ATOMS: atom_id res chain seq x y z
N PRO A 1 -6.41 -6.43 12.40
CA PRO A 1 -5.07 -6.96 12.18
C PRO A 1 -4.44 -6.40 10.92
N ALA A 2 -3.15 -6.29 10.99
CA ALA A 2 -2.37 -5.89 9.85
C ALA A 2 -2.60 -6.88 8.72
N GLY A 3 -2.51 -6.37 7.50
CA GLY A 3 -2.48 -7.20 6.33
C GLY A 3 -3.81 -7.62 5.77
N ARG A 4 -4.81 -7.80 6.53
CA ARG A 4 -6.13 -8.24 6.06
C ARG A 4 -6.11 -9.13 4.80
N GLY A 5 -4.98 -9.77 4.49
CA GLY A 5 -4.78 -10.63 3.35
C GLY A 5 -4.34 -9.95 2.06
N PHE A 6 -4.34 -8.63 1.94
CA PHE A 6 -3.95 -7.93 0.71
C PHE A 6 -2.87 -6.87 0.91
N ALA A 7 -2.58 -6.47 2.14
CA ALA A 7 -1.49 -5.55 2.46
C ALA A 7 -1.14 -5.70 3.93
N ASP A 8 0.10 -5.35 4.29
CA ASP A 8 0.53 -5.42 5.68
C ASP A 8 -0.17 -4.35 6.52
N PHE A 9 -0.34 -3.17 5.97
CA PHE A 9 -1.02 -2.07 6.64
C PHE A 9 -2.00 -1.40 5.69
N VAL A 10 -3.12 -0.95 6.25
CA VAL A 10 -4.13 -0.22 5.51
C VAL A 10 -4.46 1.03 6.33
N TYR A 11 -4.31 2.18 5.71
CA TYR A 11 -4.66 3.46 6.32
C TYR A 11 -5.80 4.09 5.53
N ILE A 12 -6.88 4.41 6.23
CA ILE A 12 -8.07 4.99 5.60
C ILE A 12 -8.32 6.34 6.25
N PRO A 13 -8.47 7.42 5.47
CA PRO A 13 -8.75 8.72 6.07
C PRO A 13 -10.11 8.71 6.76
N LYS A 14 -10.27 9.54 7.77
CA LYS A 14 -11.58 9.75 8.37
C LYS A 14 -12.53 10.27 7.30
N GLN A 15 -13.81 9.96 7.43
CA GLN A 15 -14.80 10.29 6.42
C GLN A 15 -14.79 11.78 6.05
N GLN A 16 -14.60 12.66 7.01
CA GLN A 16 -14.57 14.11 6.76
C GLN A 16 -13.38 14.54 5.91
N TYR A 17 -12.34 13.69 5.79
CA TYR A 17 -11.15 14.00 5.00
C TYR A 17 -11.02 13.11 3.76
N ALA A 18 -12.04 12.32 3.47
CA ALA A 18 -11.95 11.32 2.39
C ALA A 18 -11.72 11.94 1.01
N ASN A 19 -12.12 13.18 0.80
CA ASN A 19 -11.90 13.87 -0.47
C ASN A 19 -10.55 14.60 -0.53
N ASP A 20 -9.85 14.70 0.60
CA ASP A 20 -8.60 15.46 0.68
C ASP A 20 -7.37 14.57 0.82
N TYR A 21 -7.54 13.35 1.36
CA TYR A 21 -6.44 12.45 1.64
C TYR A 21 -6.69 11.08 1.04
N PRO A 22 -5.64 10.41 0.54
CA PRO A 22 -5.79 9.07 -0.02
C PRO A 22 -5.87 8.00 1.06
N ALA A 23 -6.39 6.84 0.68
CA ALA A 23 -6.15 5.62 1.44
C ALA A 23 -4.78 5.08 1.06
N LEU A 24 -4.09 4.44 1.99
CA LEU A 24 -2.76 3.89 1.77
C LEU A 24 -2.78 2.39 2.00
N LEU A 25 -2.28 1.63 1.03
CA LEU A 25 -2.05 0.19 1.17
C LEU A 25 -0.54 0.00 1.18
N VAL A 26 0.00 -0.51 2.28
CA VAL A 26 1.44 -0.61 2.49
C VAL A 26 1.87 -2.06 2.62
N GLU A 27 2.86 -2.46 1.85
CA GLU A 27 3.47 -3.78 1.93
C GLU A 27 4.95 -3.63 2.22
N LEU A 28 5.44 -4.40 3.19
CA LEU A 28 6.84 -4.38 3.59
C LEU A 28 7.56 -5.62 3.06
N LYS A 29 8.76 -5.43 2.57
CA LYS A 29 9.61 -6.51 2.08
C LYS A 29 11.01 -6.41 2.67
N TRP A 30 11.71 -7.53 2.69
CA TRP A 30 13.08 -7.63 3.18
C TRP A 30 13.92 -8.27 2.11
N ASN A 31 15.05 -7.63 1.76
CA ASN A 31 16.01 -8.18 0.79
C ASN A 31 15.38 -8.56 -0.55
N GLN A 32 14.37 -7.78 -0.97
CA GLN A 32 13.70 -7.97 -2.24
C GLN A 32 13.68 -6.62 -2.97
N HIS A 33 12.55 -6.25 -3.54
CA HIS A 33 12.40 -4.98 -4.24
C HIS A 33 11.07 -4.32 -3.85
N ALA A 34 11.07 -3.00 -3.81
CA ALA A 34 9.83 -2.26 -3.53
C ALA A 34 8.76 -2.56 -4.59
N ASP A 35 9.17 -2.78 -5.84
CA ASP A 35 8.26 -3.15 -6.92
C ASP A 35 7.55 -4.48 -6.65
N THR A 36 8.24 -5.43 -6.05
CA THR A 36 7.65 -6.72 -5.68
C THR A 36 6.50 -6.52 -4.69
N ALA A 37 6.68 -5.59 -3.76
CA ALA A 37 5.64 -5.28 -2.78
C ALA A 37 4.39 -4.72 -3.48
N ILE A 38 4.57 -3.81 -4.43
CA ILE A 38 3.46 -3.24 -5.19
C ILE A 38 2.72 -4.33 -5.96
N MET A 39 3.46 -5.20 -6.65
CA MET A 39 2.86 -6.29 -7.39
C MET A 39 2.06 -7.23 -6.50
N GLN A 40 2.57 -7.50 -5.31
CA GLN A 40 1.88 -8.36 -4.36
C GLN A 40 0.54 -7.77 -3.93
N ILE A 41 0.47 -6.47 -3.69
CA ILE A 41 -0.79 -5.81 -3.36
C ILE A 41 -1.78 -5.99 -4.51
N LYS A 42 -1.33 -5.80 -5.75
CA LYS A 42 -2.17 -5.95 -6.93
C LYS A 42 -2.69 -7.37 -7.10
N GLU A 43 -1.83 -8.35 -6.86
CA GLU A 43 -2.20 -9.77 -7.00
C GLU A 43 -3.24 -10.20 -5.97
N LYS A 44 -3.12 -9.71 -4.76
CA LYS A 44 -4.04 -10.09 -3.68
C LYS A 44 -5.40 -9.43 -3.78
N LYS A 45 -5.53 -8.40 -4.59
CA LYS A 45 -6.79 -7.68 -4.85
C LYS A 45 -7.51 -7.22 -3.59
N TYR A 46 -7.36 -5.95 -3.28
CA TYR A 46 -8.08 -5.35 -2.17
C TYR A 46 -9.58 -5.23 -2.48
N PRO A 47 -10.45 -5.19 -1.45
CA PRO A 47 -11.91 -5.10 -1.66
C PRO A 47 -12.31 -3.83 -2.40
N SER A 48 -13.28 -3.93 -3.29
CA SER A 48 -13.79 -2.78 -4.02
C SER A 48 -14.41 -1.72 -3.09
N SER A 49 -14.84 -2.14 -1.91
CA SER A 49 -15.39 -1.21 -0.92
C SER A 49 -14.39 -0.13 -0.50
N LEU A 50 -13.08 -0.39 -0.60
CA LEU A 50 -12.07 0.63 -0.30
C LEU A 50 -12.16 1.82 -1.23
N GLN A 51 -12.59 1.61 -2.46
CA GLN A 51 -12.65 2.69 -3.46
C GLN A 51 -13.64 3.79 -3.08
N GLY A 52 -14.63 3.47 -2.24
CA GLY A 52 -15.58 4.45 -1.77
C GLY A 52 -15.16 5.19 -0.52
N LEU A 53 -14.05 4.81 0.10
CA LEU A 53 -13.62 5.34 1.38
C LEU A 53 -12.64 6.51 1.26
N ALA A 54 -12.11 6.75 0.08
CA ALA A 54 -11.19 7.86 -0.17
C ALA A 54 -11.22 8.22 -1.65
N LYS A 55 -10.78 9.43 -1.95
CA LYS A 55 -10.70 9.90 -3.35
C LYS A 55 -9.75 9.03 -4.16
N ASP A 56 -8.58 8.75 -3.61
CA ASP A 56 -7.54 7.98 -4.26
C ASP A 56 -7.04 6.88 -3.34
N ILE A 57 -6.45 5.85 -3.94
CA ILE A 57 -5.77 4.79 -3.21
C ILE A 57 -4.33 4.76 -3.69
N LEU A 58 -3.38 4.83 -2.75
CA LEU A 58 -1.96 4.73 -3.06
C LEU A 58 -1.45 3.37 -2.61
N LEU A 59 -0.73 2.70 -3.50
CA LEU A 59 -0.04 1.46 -3.21
C LEU A 59 1.40 1.82 -2.84
N ILE A 60 1.84 1.42 -1.66
CA ILE A 60 3.16 1.78 -1.16
C ILE A 60 3.93 0.50 -0.87
N GLY A 61 5.03 0.31 -1.57
CA GLY A 61 5.94 -0.79 -1.32
C GLY A 61 7.20 -0.26 -0.65
N ILE A 62 7.60 -0.88 0.45
CA ILE A 62 8.82 -0.51 1.16
C ILE A 62 9.67 -1.76 1.28
N ASN A 63 10.93 -1.66 0.88
CA ASN A 63 11.87 -2.75 1.03
C ASN A 63 13.06 -2.33 1.87
N TYR A 64 13.52 -3.21 2.75
CA TYR A 64 14.72 -3.02 3.53
C TYR A 64 15.78 -4.01 3.06
N ASP A 65 16.96 -3.52 2.72
CA ASP A 65 18.10 -4.35 2.35
C ASP A 65 19.01 -4.49 3.56
N LYS A 66 19.11 -5.69 4.10
CA LYS A 66 19.90 -5.97 5.29
C LYS A 66 21.39 -5.77 5.06
N LYS A 67 21.87 -6.03 3.84
CA LYS A 67 23.29 -5.88 3.50
C LYS A 67 23.71 -4.44 3.48
N THR A 68 23.00 -3.62 2.73
CA THR A 68 23.32 -2.20 2.57
C THR A 68 22.73 -1.35 3.67
N LYS A 69 21.74 -1.91 4.40
CA LYS A 69 20.96 -1.22 5.43
C LYS A 69 20.18 -0.04 4.88
N GLU A 70 19.84 -0.12 3.60
CA GLU A 70 19.06 0.92 2.95
C GLU A 70 17.62 0.52 2.79
N HIS A 71 16.75 1.54 2.87
CA HIS A 71 15.34 1.37 2.55
C HIS A 71 15.09 1.91 1.15
N SER A 72 14.19 1.24 0.43
CA SER A 72 13.68 1.76 -0.82
C SER A 72 12.17 1.79 -0.75
N CYS A 73 11.58 2.74 -1.46
CA CYS A 73 10.14 2.94 -1.42
C CYS A 73 9.63 3.18 -2.83
N ARG A 74 8.50 2.57 -3.15
CA ARG A 74 7.80 2.82 -4.41
C ARG A 74 6.36 3.16 -4.10
N ILE A 75 5.84 4.20 -4.72
CA ILE A 75 4.46 4.63 -4.56
C ILE A 75 3.80 4.64 -5.93
N GLU A 76 2.63 4.04 -6.00
CA GLU A 76 1.87 3.98 -7.24
C GLU A 76 0.40 4.25 -6.93
N LYS A 77 -0.23 5.10 -7.74
CA LYS A 77 -1.66 5.34 -7.60
C LYS A 77 -2.42 4.16 -8.19
N ALA A 78 -3.35 3.61 -7.43
CA ALA A 78 -4.15 2.49 -7.90
C ALA A 78 -5.11 2.93 -8.98
N ASP A 79 -5.29 2.09 -9.99
CA ASP A 79 -6.30 2.30 -11.03
C ASP A 79 -7.69 2.02 -10.44
N ARG A 80 -8.67 2.74 -10.92
CA ARG A 80 -10.07 2.54 -10.52
C ARG A 80 -10.89 1.97 -11.64
#